data_f55b0ae766893cdc74e6930875bb5488
#
_entry.id   f55b0ae766893cdc74e6930875bb5488
#
_cell.length_a   1.000
_cell.length_b   1.000
_cell.length_c   1.000
_cell.angle_alpha   90.00
_cell.angle_beta   90.00
_cell.angle_gamma   90.00
#
_symmetry.space_group_name_H-M   'P 1'
#
loop_
_entity.id
_entity.type
_entity.pdbx_description
1 polymer ?
#
loop_
_entity_poly.entity_id
_entity_poly.type
_entity_poly.pdbx_seq_one_letter_code
_entity_poly.pdbx_strand_id
1 'polypeptide(L)' 'MQIIRIIVAILLYGYAVGYFIGAFALYEAPNAKPVKPKIKAMMYGQIAVEVIAATLLLRN' A
#
# COMPACT_ATOMS: atom_id res chain seq x y z
N MET A 1 21.65 -5.84 -8.62
CA MET A 1 21.40 -5.31 -9.96
C MET A 1 20.26 -4.31 -9.93
N GLN A 2 20.46 -3.18 -10.62
CA GLN A 2 19.48 -2.10 -10.62
C GLN A 2 18.15 -2.49 -11.25
N ILE A 3 18.16 -3.33 -12.27
CA ILE A 3 16.95 -3.77 -12.97
C ILE A 3 16.01 -4.52 -12.00
N ILE A 4 16.59 -5.41 -11.18
CA ILE A 4 15.80 -6.17 -10.20
C ILE A 4 15.16 -5.22 -9.19
N ARG A 5 15.92 -4.22 -8.71
CA ARG A 5 15.39 -3.22 -7.77
C ARG A 5 14.23 -2.44 -8.38
N ILE A 6 14.35 -2.03 -9.63
CA ILE A 6 13.30 -1.30 -10.32
C ILE A 6 12.04 -2.16 -10.46
N ILE A 7 12.20 -3.42 -10.87
CA ILE A 7 11.08 -4.34 -11.02
C ILE A 7 10.38 -4.55 -9.67
N VAL A 8 11.14 -4.80 -8.60
CA VAL A 8 10.59 -5.00 -7.27
C VAL A 8 9.87 -3.74 -6.78
N ALA A 9 10.46 -2.57 -7.02
CA ALA A 9 9.84 -1.30 -6.63
C ALA A 9 8.52 -1.07 -7.36
N ILE A 10 8.47 -1.35 -8.66
CA ILE A 10 7.25 -1.23 -9.45
C ILE A 10 6.16 -2.17 -8.91
N LEU A 11 6.53 -3.42 -8.59
CA LEU A 11 5.60 -4.37 -8.01
C LEU A 11 5.08 -3.90 -6.65
N LEU A 12 5.96 -3.36 -5.80
CA LEU A 12 5.56 -2.83 -4.50
C LEU A 12 4.60 -1.65 -4.65
N TYR A 13 4.88 -0.73 -5.57
CA TYR A 13 3.97 0.39 -5.84
C TYR A 13 2.63 -0.11 -6.36
N GLY A 14 2.63 -1.09 -7.26
CA GLY A 14 1.41 -1.70 -7.77
C GLY A 14 0.56 -2.31 -6.67
N TYR A 15 1.18 -3.06 -5.77
CA TYR A 15 0.50 -3.63 -4.62
C TYR A 15 -0.03 -2.55 -3.68
N ALA A 16 0.78 -1.51 -3.41
CA ALA A 16 0.36 -0.42 -2.55
C ALA A 16 -0.86 0.30 -3.12
N VAL A 17 -0.87 0.59 -4.41
CA VAL A 17 -2.00 1.23 -5.08
C VAL A 17 -3.23 0.34 -5.02
N GLY A 18 -3.08 -0.95 -5.31
CA GLY A 18 -4.16 -1.92 -5.25
C GLY A 18 -4.77 -2.01 -3.85
N TYR A 19 -3.94 -2.12 -2.83
CA TYR A 19 -4.40 -2.15 -1.45
C TYR A 19 -5.07 -0.84 -1.05
N PHE A 20 -4.54 0.29 -1.51
CA PHE A 20 -5.14 1.60 -1.21
C PHE A 20 -6.55 1.70 -1.81
N ILE A 21 -6.70 1.32 -3.07
CA ILE A 21 -8.00 1.33 -3.73
C ILE A 21 -8.96 0.37 -3.04
N GLY A 22 -8.50 -0.84 -2.72
CA GLY A 22 -9.30 -1.83 -2.02
C GLY A 22 -9.71 -1.37 -0.64
N ALA A 23 -8.78 -0.79 0.14
CA ALA A 23 -9.06 -0.29 1.47
C ALA A 23 -10.04 0.89 1.40
N PHE A 24 -9.86 1.78 0.45
CA PHE A 24 -10.77 2.90 0.25
C PHE A 24 -12.18 2.40 -0.07
N ALA A 25 -12.31 1.44 -0.97
CA ALA A 25 -13.59 0.87 -1.34
C ALA A 25 -14.28 0.15 -0.18
N LEU A 26 -13.48 -0.54 0.66
CA LEU A 26 -14.02 -1.30 1.79
C LEU A 26 -14.35 -0.43 3.01
N TYR A 27 -13.52 0.60 3.28
CA TYR A 27 -13.60 1.33 4.55
C TYR A 27 -14.14 2.75 4.40
N GLU A 28 -13.95 3.38 3.25
CA GLU A 28 -14.33 4.79 3.05
C GLU A 28 -15.52 4.97 2.12
N ALA A 29 -15.98 3.91 1.45
CA ALA A 29 -17.14 3.99 0.57
C ALA A 29 -18.41 4.30 1.39
N PRO A 30 -19.38 5.02 0.79
CA PRO A 30 -20.64 5.33 1.50
C PRO A 30 -21.39 4.11 2.00
N ASN A 31 -21.23 2.96 1.31
CA ASN A 31 -21.89 1.70 1.67
C ASN A 31 -20.98 0.78 2.50
N ALA A 32 -19.80 1.27 2.90
CA ALA A 32 -18.87 0.44 3.66
C ALA A 32 -19.39 0.15 5.06
N LYS A 33 -19.17 -1.08 5.52
CA LYS A 33 -19.51 -1.46 6.87
C LYS A 33 -18.57 -0.78 7.85
N PRO A 34 -19.04 -0.45 9.08
CA PRO A 34 -18.14 0.11 10.09
C PRO A 34 -16.99 -0.84 10.39
N VAL A 35 -15.78 -0.33 10.38
CA VAL A 35 -14.58 -1.11 10.66
C VAL A 35 -13.88 -0.50 11.87
N LYS A 36 -13.30 -1.35 12.72
CA LYS A 36 -12.57 -0.88 13.89
C LYS A 36 -11.39 0.01 13.45
N PRO A 37 -11.17 1.15 14.12
CA PRO A 37 -10.05 2.05 13.75
C PRO A 37 -8.69 1.35 13.75
N LYS A 38 -8.51 0.37 14.62
CA LYS A 38 -7.26 -0.38 14.72
C LYS A 38 -6.97 -1.15 13.43
N ILE A 39 -7.96 -1.83 12.87
CA ILE A 39 -7.82 -2.59 11.64
C ILE A 39 -7.51 -1.66 10.47
N LYS A 40 -8.24 -0.54 10.41
CA LYS A 40 -8.04 0.48 9.40
C LYS A 40 -6.62 1.05 9.46
N ALA A 41 -6.15 1.37 10.66
CA ALA A 41 -4.81 1.89 10.87
C ALA A 41 -3.74 0.89 10.44
N MET A 42 -3.91 -0.40 10.73
CA MET A 42 -2.99 -1.44 10.31
C MET A 42 -2.90 -1.54 8.79
N MET A 43 -4.04 -1.48 8.11
CA MET A 43 -4.10 -1.57 6.66
C MET A 43 -3.35 -0.40 6.00
N TYR A 44 -3.65 0.83 6.43
CA TYR A 44 -2.99 2.02 5.90
C TYR A 44 -1.51 2.06 6.28
N GLY A 45 -1.17 1.59 7.47
CA GLY A 45 0.23 1.47 7.91
C GLY A 45 1.02 0.52 7.01
N GLN A 46 0.44 -0.60 6.64
CA GLN A 46 1.07 -1.56 5.74
C GLN A 46 1.33 -0.94 4.36
N ILE A 47 0.36 -0.21 3.82
CA ILE A 47 0.51 0.48 2.56
C ILE A 47 1.66 1.49 2.63
N ALA A 48 1.73 2.27 3.71
CA ALA A 48 2.80 3.23 3.92
C ALA A 48 4.17 2.56 3.96
N VAL A 49 4.29 1.43 4.65
CA VAL A 49 5.54 0.67 4.73
C VAL A 49 5.96 0.19 3.33
N GLU A 50 5.02 -0.31 2.53
CA GLU A 50 5.32 -0.76 1.17
C GLU A 50 5.82 0.39 0.29
N VAL A 51 5.19 1.56 0.37
CA VAL A 51 5.62 2.73 -0.39
C VAL A 51 7.00 3.19 0.05
N ILE A 52 7.26 3.23 1.35
CA ILE A 52 8.56 3.60 1.90
C ILE A 52 9.64 2.62 1.42
N ALA A 53 9.36 1.32 1.49
CA ALA A 53 10.30 0.29 1.05
C ALA A 53 10.61 0.43 -0.44
N ALA A 54 9.61 0.65 -1.28
CA ALA A 54 9.79 0.83 -2.71
C ALA A 54 10.64 2.08 -2.99
N THR A 55 10.38 3.17 -2.29
CA THR A 55 11.13 4.42 -2.43
C THR A 55 12.59 4.22 -2.06
N LEU A 56 12.85 3.52 -0.97
CA LEU A 56 14.23 3.22 -0.55
C LEU A 56 14.96 2.35 -1.57
N LEU A 57 14.28 1.38 -2.17
CA LEU A 57 14.88 0.55 -3.20
C LEU A 57 15.28 1.35 -4.43
N LEU A 58 14.44 2.30 -4.84
CA LEU A 58 14.75 3.15 -5.98
C LEU A 58 15.83 4.16 -5.66
N ARG A 59 15.89 4.61 -4.40
CA ARG A 59 16.85 5.63 -3.97
C ARG A 59 18.27 5.09 -3.87
N ASN A 60 18.42 3.82 -3.52
CA ASN A 60 19.71 3.17 -3.41
C ASN A 60 20.10 2.53 -4.75
#